data_46f81738d4166285c66befad9ea9b1b7
#
_entry.id   46f81738d4166285c66befad9ea9b1b7
#
_cell.length_a   1.000
_cell.length_b   1.000
_cell.length_c   1.000
_cell.angle_alpha   90.00
_cell.angle_beta   90.00
_cell.angle_gamma   90.00
#
_symmetry.space_group_name_H-M   'P 1'
#
loop_
_entity.id
_entity.type
_entity.pdbx_description
1 polymer ?
#
loop_
_entity_poly.entity_id
_entity_poly.type
_entity_poly.pdbx_seq_one_letter_code
_entity_poly.pdbx_strand_id
1 'polypeptide(L)'
;MIAKGVEHSVPVIAGALTPTEIITAWQAGAAAVKVFPIKVMGGIDYLKCLQPVLRDIPLIPTGGVTIQNADQFLAVGAIAVGISSHLFSPEAIAEDDWTAITLRSQTLIQKVQPFQSN
;
A
#
# COMPACT_ATOMS: atom_id res chain seq x y z
N MET A 1 -0.22 -3.59 -19.95
CA MET A 1 -1.31 -3.05 -19.10
C MET A 1 -1.10 -1.57 -18.77
N ILE A 2 0.03 -1.14 -18.18
CA ILE A 2 0.29 0.29 -17.85
C ILE A 2 0.12 1.19 -19.09
N ALA A 3 0.77 0.87 -20.22
CA ALA A 3 0.66 1.65 -21.46
C ALA A 3 -0.80 1.83 -21.94
N LYS A 4 -1.64 0.82 -21.78
CA LYS A 4 -3.08 0.95 -22.09
C LYS A 4 -3.82 1.88 -21.14
N GLY A 5 -3.46 1.86 -19.85
CA GLY A 5 -3.99 2.82 -18.88
C GLY A 5 -3.64 4.26 -19.27
N VAL A 6 -2.38 4.49 -19.61
CA VAL A 6 -1.91 5.81 -20.07
C VAL A 6 -2.66 6.25 -21.34
N GLU A 7 -2.78 5.38 -22.34
CA GLU A 7 -3.51 5.66 -23.59
C GLU A 7 -4.96 6.09 -23.35
N HIS A 8 -5.62 5.50 -22.35
CA HIS A 8 -7.02 5.78 -22.02
C HIS A 8 -7.21 6.75 -20.84
N SER A 9 -6.15 7.39 -20.37
CA SER A 9 -6.18 8.29 -19.18
C SER A 9 -6.73 7.62 -17.92
N VAL A 10 -6.50 6.30 -17.77
CA VAL A 10 -6.86 5.53 -16.59
C VAL A 10 -5.61 5.34 -15.72
N PRO A 11 -5.58 5.86 -14.48
CA PRO A 11 -4.44 5.67 -13.60
C PRO A 11 -4.26 4.19 -13.24
N VAL A 12 -3.03 3.70 -13.35
CA VAL A 12 -2.67 2.32 -13.03
C VAL A 12 -1.75 2.29 -11.83
N ILE A 13 -2.12 1.54 -10.80
CA ILE A 13 -1.24 1.18 -9.68
C ILE A 13 -0.58 -0.15 -10.03
N ALA A 14 0.70 -0.11 -10.38
CA ALA A 14 1.43 -1.30 -10.81
C ALA A 14 2.04 -2.04 -9.62
N GLY A 15 1.98 -3.38 -9.62
CA GLY A 15 2.66 -4.21 -8.62
C GLY A 15 4.14 -4.39 -8.98
N ALA A 16 5.02 -4.22 -7.98
CA ALA A 16 6.45 -4.47 -8.09
C ALA A 16 7.03 -4.79 -6.71
N LEU A 17 8.22 -5.35 -6.66
CA LEU A 17 8.88 -5.65 -5.39
C LEU A 17 10.28 -5.06 -5.30
N THR A 18 11.11 -5.23 -6.32
CA THR A 18 12.49 -4.77 -6.34
C THR A 18 12.62 -3.33 -6.87
N PRO A 19 13.71 -2.60 -6.54
CA PRO A 19 13.93 -1.25 -7.07
C PRO A 19 13.85 -1.17 -8.59
N THR A 20 14.44 -2.15 -9.29
CA THR A 20 14.40 -2.20 -10.76
C THR A 20 12.98 -2.33 -11.30
N GLU A 21 12.16 -3.20 -10.72
CA GLU A 21 10.76 -3.35 -11.10
C GLU A 21 9.96 -2.09 -10.83
N ILE A 22 10.20 -1.44 -9.68
CA ILE A 22 9.53 -0.19 -9.29
C ILE A 22 9.84 0.92 -10.31
N ILE A 23 11.13 1.11 -10.63
CA ILE A 23 11.55 2.11 -11.62
C ILE A 23 10.96 1.80 -13.00
N THR A 24 10.97 0.53 -13.41
CA THR A 24 10.41 0.11 -14.69
C THR A 24 8.91 0.41 -14.78
N ALA A 25 8.15 0.11 -13.72
CA ALA A 25 6.72 0.41 -13.66
C ALA A 25 6.46 1.92 -13.72
N TRP A 26 7.23 2.71 -12.98
CA TRP A 26 7.13 4.17 -12.97
C TRP A 26 7.43 4.77 -14.35
N GLN A 27 8.53 4.36 -14.98
CA GLN A 27 8.91 4.82 -16.32
C GLN A 27 7.88 4.44 -17.40
N ALA A 28 7.15 3.34 -17.19
CA ALA A 28 6.05 2.95 -18.07
C ALA A 28 4.78 3.80 -17.89
N GLY A 29 4.75 4.73 -16.92
CA GLY A 29 3.65 5.65 -16.67
C GLY A 29 2.66 5.19 -15.60
N ALA A 30 3.07 4.30 -14.67
CA ALA A 30 2.23 3.96 -13.52
C ALA A 30 1.96 5.22 -12.66
N ALA A 31 0.74 5.37 -12.16
CA ALA A 31 0.36 6.48 -11.27
C ALA A 31 0.95 6.32 -9.86
N ALA A 32 1.13 5.08 -9.43
CA ALA A 32 1.80 4.69 -8.19
C ALA A 32 2.29 3.26 -8.31
N VAL A 33 3.16 2.82 -7.40
CA VAL A 33 3.66 1.45 -7.37
C VAL A 33 3.29 0.76 -6.06
N LYS A 34 2.56 -0.34 -6.17
CA LYS A 34 2.23 -1.24 -5.06
C LYS A 34 3.42 -2.15 -4.80
N VAL A 35 4.10 -1.95 -3.67
CA VAL A 35 5.23 -2.78 -3.24
C VAL A 35 4.68 -4.02 -2.53
N PHE A 36 4.72 -5.18 -3.19
CA PHE A 36 4.10 -6.41 -2.69
C PHE A 36 4.93 -7.66 -3.04
N PRO A 37 5.04 -8.60 -2.12
CA PRO A 37 4.67 -8.55 -0.69
C PRO A 37 5.78 -7.92 0.17
N ILE A 38 5.52 -6.77 0.78
CA ILE A 38 6.56 -6.00 1.48
C ILE A 38 7.11 -6.70 2.73
N LYS A 39 6.28 -7.51 3.40
CA LYS A 39 6.67 -8.21 4.64
C LYS A 39 7.88 -9.11 4.45
N VAL A 40 7.96 -9.85 3.34
CA VAL A 40 9.03 -10.81 3.09
C VAL A 40 10.38 -10.15 2.82
N MET A 41 10.38 -8.86 2.47
CA MET A 41 11.58 -8.06 2.23
C MET A 41 12.05 -7.29 3.48
N GLY A 42 11.32 -7.39 4.60
CA GLY A 42 11.66 -6.70 5.85
C GLY A 42 10.68 -5.59 6.26
N GLY A 43 9.55 -5.45 5.56
CA GLY A 43 8.47 -4.54 5.96
C GLY A 43 8.90 -3.07 5.92
N ILE A 44 8.77 -2.38 7.06
CA ILE A 44 9.08 -0.95 7.20
C ILE A 44 10.55 -0.64 6.91
N ASP A 45 11.47 -1.51 7.33
CA ASP A 45 12.90 -1.29 7.11
C ASP A 45 13.26 -1.38 5.61
N TYR A 46 12.59 -2.25 4.87
CA TYR A 46 12.73 -2.28 3.43
C TYR A 46 12.23 -0.98 2.78
N LEU A 47 11.06 -0.47 3.20
CA LEU A 47 10.56 0.81 2.69
C LEU A 47 11.51 1.97 3.01
N LYS A 48 12.12 2.01 4.20
CA LYS A 48 13.14 3.00 4.56
C LYS A 48 14.37 2.94 3.62
N CYS A 49 14.75 1.75 3.18
CA CYS A 49 15.85 1.60 2.21
C CYS A 49 15.47 2.09 0.80
N LEU A 50 14.21 1.93 0.40
CA LEU A 50 13.73 2.37 -0.91
C LEU A 50 13.57 3.89 -1.00
N GLN A 51 13.06 4.54 0.04
CA GLN A 51 12.66 5.96 0.04
C GLN A 51 13.76 6.93 -0.40
N PRO A 52 15.01 6.85 0.07
CA PRO A 52 16.06 7.78 -0.37
C PRO A 52 16.39 7.72 -1.85
N VAL A 53 16.22 6.54 -2.45
CA VAL A 53 16.55 6.26 -3.87
C VAL A 53 15.35 6.54 -4.78
N LEU A 54 14.13 6.30 -4.29
CA LEU A 54 12.89 6.33 -5.06
C LEU A 54 11.91 7.41 -4.57
N ARG A 55 12.43 8.51 -4.00
CA ARG A 55 11.64 9.57 -3.33
C ARG A 55 10.53 10.19 -4.18
N ASP A 56 10.70 10.19 -5.50
CA ASP A 56 9.74 10.78 -6.43
C ASP A 56 8.69 9.78 -6.92
N ILE A 57 8.81 8.51 -6.51
CA ILE A 57 7.89 7.45 -6.91
C ILE A 57 6.89 7.21 -5.78
N PRO A 58 5.58 7.41 -6.04
CA PRO A 58 4.54 7.11 -5.05
C PRO A 58 4.47 5.63 -4.74
N LEU A 59 4.86 5.22 -3.50
CA LEU A 59 4.89 3.82 -3.07
C LEU A 59 3.70 3.49 -2.17
N ILE A 60 3.09 2.32 -2.41
CA ILE A 60 1.97 1.77 -1.65
C ILE A 60 2.38 0.39 -1.11
N PRO A 61 2.94 0.30 0.11
CA PRO A 61 3.28 -0.98 0.71
C PRO A 61 2.03 -1.84 0.94
N THR A 62 2.16 -3.12 0.60
CA THR A 62 1.07 -4.10 0.69
C THR A 62 1.63 -5.47 1.03
N GLY A 63 0.83 -6.31 1.70
CA GLY A 63 1.24 -7.66 2.12
C GLY A 63 2.07 -7.65 3.40
N GLY A 64 1.39 -7.71 4.55
CA GLY A 64 1.96 -7.62 5.88
C GLY A 64 1.78 -6.25 6.53
N VAL A 65 1.04 -5.35 5.90
CA VAL A 65 0.52 -4.15 6.54
C VAL A 65 -0.66 -4.54 7.42
N THR A 66 -0.67 -4.04 8.63
CA THR A 66 -1.68 -4.30 9.66
C THR A 66 -2.24 -2.99 10.19
N ILE A 67 -3.34 -3.05 10.95
CA ILE A 67 -3.87 -1.87 11.64
C ILE A 67 -2.82 -1.28 12.60
N GLN A 68 -1.97 -2.13 13.21
CA GLN A 68 -0.97 -1.73 14.18
C GLN A 68 0.22 -0.98 13.57
N ASN A 69 0.59 -1.27 12.30
CA ASN A 69 1.78 -0.70 11.67
C ASN A 69 1.51 0.22 10.46
N ALA A 70 0.24 0.42 10.08
CA ALA A 70 -0.13 1.22 8.91
C ALA A 70 0.40 2.66 8.97
N ASP A 71 0.27 3.30 10.14
CA ASP A 71 0.79 4.64 10.41
C ASP A 71 2.31 4.74 10.26
N GLN A 72 3.04 3.69 10.65
CA GLN A 72 4.50 3.66 10.55
C GLN A 72 4.96 3.62 9.08
N PHE A 73 4.23 2.93 8.19
CA PHE A 73 4.51 2.98 6.75
C PHE A 73 4.28 4.36 6.16
N LEU A 74 3.20 5.04 6.58
CA LEU A 74 2.92 6.42 6.15
C LEU A 74 3.97 7.40 6.68
N ALA A 75 4.39 7.24 7.94
CA ALA A 75 5.43 8.07 8.57
C ALA A 75 6.78 8.01 7.84
N VAL A 76 7.10 6.90 7.17
CA VAL A 76 8.33 6.76 6.38
C VAL A 76 8.15 7.10 4.90
N GLY A 77 7.01 7.67 4.51
CA GLY A 77 6.80 8.24 3.19
C GLY A 77 5.97 7.44 2.20
N ALA A 78 5.29 6.36 2.64
CA ALA A 78 4.26 5.75 1.79
C ALA A 78 3.11 6.75 1.56
N ILE A 79 2.58 6.79 0.34
CA ILE A 79 1.43 7.67 0.04
C ILE A 79 0.10 7.06 0.48
N ALA A 80 0.04 5.75 0.58
CA ALA A 80 -1.10 4.95 1.02
C ALA A 80 -0.59 3.57 1.47
N VAL A 81 -1.47 2.76 2.04
CA VAL A 81 -1.20 1.37 2.43
C VAL A 81 -2.27 0.43 1.88
N GLY A 82 -1.87 -0.78 1.51
CA GLY A 82 -2.79 -1.85 1.10
C GLY A 82 -2.98 -2.87 2.22
N ILE A 83 -4.19 -3.00 2.73
CA ILE A 83 -4.56 -3.95 3.78
C ILE A 83 -5.70 -4.85 3.28
N SER A 84 -5.63 -6.14 3.58
CA SER A 84 -6.70 -7.09 3.26
C SER A 84 -7.05 -7.98 4.46
N SER A 85 -6.31 -9.06 4.72
CA SER A 85 -6.63 -10.06 5.72
C SER A 85 -6.78 -9.52 7.16
N HIS A 86 -6.13 -8.41 7.48
CA HIS A 86 -6.29 -7.76 8.79
C HIS A 86 -7.61 -6.97 8.95
N LEU A 87 -8.28 -6.62 7.84
CA LEU A 87 -9.63 -6.05 7.84
C LEU A 87 -10.67 -7.16 7.68
N PHE A 88 -10.45 -8.03 6.70
CA PHE A 88 -11.34 -9.12 6.29
C PHE A 88 -10.80 -10.45 6.80
N SER A 89 -10.89 -10.72 8.11
CA SER A 89 -10.45 -12.02 8.63
C SER A 89 -11.36 -13.14 8.11
N PRO A 90 -10.81 -14.34 7.85
CA PRO A 90 -11.61 -15.48 7.40
C PRO A 90 -12.80 -15.79 8.32
N GLU A 91 -12.61 -15.62 9.62
CA GLU A 91 -13.64 -15.84 10.64
C GLU A 91 -14.78 -14.82 10.49
N ALA A 92 -14.46 -13.53 10.40
CA ALA A 92 -15.47 -12.46 10.23
C ALA A 92 -16.27 -12.64 8.93
N ILE A 93 -15.62 -13.10 7.86
CA ILE A 93 -16.30 -13.40 6.59
C ILE A 93 -17.20 -14.63 6.75
N ALA A 94 -16.73 -15.70 7.40
CA ALA A 94 -17.49 -16.95 7.56
C ALA A 94 -18.73 -16.76 8.46
N GLU A 95 -18.66 -15.83 9.41
CA GLU A 95 -19.73 -15.52 10.37
C GLU A 95 -20.60 -14.32 9.96
N ASP A 96 -20.40 -13.75 8.77
CA ASP A 96 -21.04 -12.53 8.29
C ASP A 96 -20.93 -11.37 9.29
N ASP A 97 -19.81 -11.29 10.02
CA ASP A 97 -19.57 -10.25 11.04
C ASP A 97 -19.11 -8.92 10.40
N TRP A 98 -20.02 -8.29 9.70
CA TRP A 98 -19.80 -6.99 9.06
C TRP A 98 -19.53 -5.88 10.07
N THR A 99 -20.02 -6.03 11.31
CA THR A 99 -19.75 -5.08 12.40
C THR A 99 -18.30 -5.09 12.78
N ALA A 100 -17.67 -6.26 12.95
CA ALA A 100 -16.24 -6.37 13.24
C ALA A 100 -15.39 -5.75 12.12
N ILE A 101 -15.75 -5.99 10.84
CA ILE A 101 -15.06 -5.40 9.69
C ILE A 101 -15.17 -3.87 9.71
N THR A 102 -16.35 -3.34 9.99
CA THR A 102 -16.59 -1.90 10.11
C THR A 102 -15.76 -1.27 11.22
N LEU A 103 -15.74 -1.87 12.41
CA LEU A 103 -14.95 -1.36 13.55
C LEU A 103 -13.45 -1.38 13.27
N ARG A 104 -12.93 -2.44 12.66
CA ARG A 104 -11.52 -2.52 12.25
C ARG A 104 -11.17 -1.43 11.23
N SER A 105 -12.05 -1.19 10.25
CA SER A 105 -11.88 -0.15 9.25
C SER A 105 -11.87 1.25 9.87
N GLN A 106 -12.79 1.52 10.80
CA GLN A 106 -12.83 2.79 11.54
C GLN A 106 -11.56 3.01 12.35
N THR A 107 -11.09 1.98 13.07
CA THR A 107 -9.84 2.03 13.82
C THR A 107 -8.64 2.36 12.92
N LEU A 108 -8.56 1.73 11.76
CA LEU A 108 -7.51 2.01 10.76
C LEU A 108 -7.59 3.46 10.29
N ILE A 109 -8.78 3.93 9.89
CA ILE A 109 -8.97 5.30 9.40
C ILE A 109 -8.54 6.33 10.45
N GLN A 110 -8.97 6.17 11.71
CA GLN A 110 -8.56 7.06 12.80
C GLN A 110 -7.04 7.09 12.98
N LYS A 111 -6.38 5.93 12.86
CA LYS A 111 -4.94 5.81 13.04
C LYS A 111 -4.14 6.49 11.91
N VAL A 112 -4.63 6.42 10.68
CA VAL A 112 -3.94 7.00 9.52
C VAL A 112 -4.37 8.43 9.19
N GLN A 113 -5.44 8.92 9.81
CA GLN A 113 -5.97 10.26 9.59
C GLN A 113 -4.93 11.39 9.69
N PRO A 114 -3.97 11.38 10.65
CA PRO A 114 -2.94 12.42 10.74
C PRO A 114 -2.03 12.52 9.50
N PHE A 115 -1.99 11.50 8.65
CA PHE A 115 -1.18 11.44 7.43
C PHE A 115 -1.97 11.79 6.16
N GLN A 116 -3.28 12.03 6.28
CA GLN A 116 -4.09 12.46 5.14
C GLN A 116 -3.77 13.93 4.86
N SER A 117 -3.27 14.20 3.66
CA SER A 117 -3.10 15.57 3.18
C SER A 117 -4.47 16.24 3.08
N ASN A 118 -4.59 17.40 3.68
CA ASN A 118 -5.77 18.24 3.49
C ASN A 118 -5.85 18.73 2.03
#